data_417edf7290baade8ee6c48ca49297ac9
#
_entry.id   417edf7290baade8ee6c48ca49297ac9
#
_cell.length_a   1.000
_cell.length_b   1.000
_cell.length_c   1.000
_cell.angle_alpha   90.00
_cell.angle_beta   90.00
_cell.angle_gamma   90.00
#
_symmetry.space_group_name_H-M   'P 1'
#
loop_
_entity.id
_entity.type
_entity.pdbx_description
1 polymer ?
#
loop_
_entity_poly.entity_id
_entity_poly.type
_entity_poly.pdbx_seq_one_letter_code
_entity_poly.pdbx_strand_id
1 'polypeptide(L)'
;PYAVWLLVGFFQTVPIGIEEAAKIDGANKFVTFYKVVLPIVAPGIVATAIYTFINAWNEFLYALILINDTSKMTVAVALRSLNGSEILDWGDMMAASVIVVLPSIIFFSIIQNKIASGLSEGSVK
;
A
#
# COMPACT_ATOMS: atom_id res chain seq x y z
N PRO A 1 11.58 4.20 2.14
CA PRO A 1 11.68 5.53 2.84
C PRO A 1 10.35 6.26 2.86
N TYR A 2 9.64 6.33 1.73
CA TYR A 2 8.39 7.08 1.60
C TYR A 2 7.26 6.59 2.52
N ALA A 3 7.05 5.27 2.61
CA ALA A 3 6.05 4.69 3.51
C ALA A 3 6.32 5.04 4.98
N VAL A 4 7.58 5.04 5.40
CA VAL A 4 7.96 5.42 6.77
C VAL A 4 7.63 6.89 7.01
N TRP A 5 7.94 7.77 6.05
CA TRP A 5 7.65 9.19 6.14
C TRP A 5 6.14 9.47 6.26
N LEU A 6 5.32 8.80 5.45
CA LEU A 6 3.86 8.91 5.53
C LEU A 6 3.34 8.42 6.89
N LEU A 7 3.81 7.25 7.36
CA LEU A 7 3.37 6.68 8.64
C LEU A 7 3.74 7.59 9.80
N VAL A 8 4.93 8.18 9.81
CA VAL A 8 5.33 9.15 10.85
C VAL A 8 4.31 10.29 10.91
N GLY A 9 3.87 10.83 9.76
CA GLY A 9 2.84 11.87 9.73
C GLY A 9 1.54 11.42 10.40
N PHE A 10 1.06 10.21 10.09
CA PHE A 10 -0.16 9.67 10.72
C PHE A 10 -0.01 9.43 12.22
N PHE A 11 1.13 8.88 12.67
CA PHE A 11 1.37 8.69 14.10
C PHE A 11 1.45 10.00 14.88
N GLN A 12 1.96 11.07 14.26
CA GLN A 12 2.02 12.39 14.88
C GLN A 12 0.63 13.04 15.06
N THR A 13 -0.40 12.57 14.38
CA THR A 13 -1.77 13.08 14.57
C THR A 13 -2.44 12.55 15.83
N VAL A 14 -1.89 11.51 16.47
CA VAL A 14 -2.43 10.94 17.73
C VAL A 14 -2.15 11.90 18.87
N PRO A 15 -3.19 12.41 19.57
CA PRO A 15 -3.01 13.30 20.71
C PRO A 15 -2.29 12.58 21.86
N ILE A 16 -1.28 13.22 22.43
CA ILE A 16 -0.49 12.69 23.57
C ILE A 16 -1.40 12.33 24.77
N GLY A 17 -2.44 13.12 25.00
CA GLY A 17 -3.41 12.89 26.09
C GLY A 17 -4.10 11.53 26.04
N ILE A 18 -4.27 10.94 24.86
CA ILE A 18 -4.85 9.59 24.71
C ILE A 18 -3.87 8.53 25.23
N GLU A 19 -2.58 8.69 24.96
CA GLU A 19 -1.55 7.79 25.48
C GLU A 19 -1.37 7.95 27.00
N GLU A 20 -1.49 9.18 27.53
CA GLU A 20 -1.44 9.46 28.95
C GLU A 20 -2.64 8.87 29.69
N ALA A 21 -3.85 9.00 29.14
CA ALA A 21 -5.05 8.39 29.69
C ALA A 21 -4.91 6.86 29.76
N ALA A 22 -4.43 6.22 28.71
CA ALA A 22 -4.20 4.78 28.70
C ALA A 22 -3.19 4.34 29.78
N LYS A 23 -2.16 5.16 30.06
CA LYS A 23 -1.21 4.88 31.14
C LYS A 23 -1.84 5.00 32.52
N ILE A 24 -2.73 5.98 32.73
CA ILE A 24 -3.49 6.15 33.98
C ILE A 24 -4.38 4.93 34.23
N ASP A 25 -4.98 4.37 33.15
CA ASP A 25 -5.77 3.14 33.20
C ASP A 25 -4.91 1.86 33.41
N GLY A 26 -3.59 2.01 33.60
CA GLY A 26 -2.68 0.90 33.89
C GLY A 26 -2.19 0.15 32.65
N ALA A 27 -2.43 0.67 31.42
CA ALA A 27 -1.94 0.05 30.21
C ALA A 27 -0.43 0.20 30.09
N ASN A 28 0.27 -0.89 29.78
CA ASN A 28 1.67 -0.84 29.40
C ASN A 28 1.83 -0.33 27.94
N LYS A 29 3.06 0.03 27.55
CA LYS A 29 3.35 0.59 26.22
C LYS A 29 2.84 -0.27 25.05
N PHE A 30 2.93 -1.60 25.17
CA PHE A 30 2.45 -2.51 24.12
C PHE A 30 0.93 -2.50 24.04
N VAL A 31 0.24 -2.53 25.17
CA VAL A 31 -1.24 -2.46 25.22
C VAL A 31 -1.72 -1.13 24.66
N THR A 32 -1.11 -0.02 25.08
CA THR A 32 -1.42 1.31 24.54
C THR A 32 -1.24 1.35 23.02
N PHE A 33 -0.12 0.83 22.52
CA PHE A 33 0.13 0.81 21.08
C PHE A 33 -0.92 -0.01 20.33
N TYR A 34 -1.15 -1.27 20.71
CA TYR A 34 -2.02 -2.17 19.93
C TYR A 34 -3.52 -1.88 20.12
N LYS A 35 -3.95 -1.46 21.31
CA LYS A 35 -5.37 -1.27 21.60
C LYS A 35 -5.86 0.16 21.44
N VAL A 36 -4.97 1.14 21.48
CA VAL A 36 -5.34 2.55 21.44
C VAL A 36 -4.78 3.22 20.18
N VAL A 37 -3.45 3.26 20.03
CA VAL A 37 -2.81 4.01 18.96
C VAL A 37 -3.05 3.36 17.59
N LEU A 38 -2.83 2.06 17.47
CA LEU A 38 -2.91 1.34 16.20
C LEU A 38 -4.30 1.44 15.53
N PRO A 39 -5.43 1.29 16.26
CA PRO A 39 -6.75 1.51 15.66
C PRO A 39 -6.98 2.93 15.17
N ILE A 40 -6.47 3.94 15.87
CA ILE A 40 -6.61 5.35 15.47
C ILE A 40 -5.85 5.63 14.17
N VAL A 41 -4.65 5.08 14.02
CA VAL A 41 -3.82 5.29 12.81
C VAL A 41 -4.10 4.27 11.70
N ALA A 42 -4.97 3.30 11.92
CA ALA A 42 -5.29 2.24 10.95
C ALA A 42 -5.69 2.78 9.56
N PRO A 43 -6.52 3.84 9.42
CA PRO A 43 -6.81 4.42 8.11
C PRO A 43 -5.56 4.93 7.40
N GLY A 44 -4.63 5.54 8.11
CA GLY A 44 -3.34 6.02 7.59
C GLY A 44 -2.43 4.87 7.16
N ILE A 45 -2.41 3.77 7.93
CA ILE A 45 -1.67 2.56 7.56
C ILE A 45 -2.21 1.98 6.26
N VAL A 46 -3.54 1.88 6.14
CA VAL A 46 -4.21 1.39 4.93
C VAL A 46 -3.87 2.27 3.72
N ALA A 47 -4.00 3.59 3.85
CA ALA A 47 -3.67 4.53 2.79
C ALA A 47 -2.19 4.41 2.36
N THR A 48 -1.28 4.30 3.32
CA THR A 48 0.15 4.10 3.06
C THR A 48 0.43 2.77 2.36
N ALA A 49 -0.25 1.71 2.76
CA ALA A 49 -0.11 0.38 2.13
C ALA A 49 -0.56 0.40 0.67
N ILE A 50 -1.71 1.05 0.37
CA ILE A 50 -2.21 1.21 -1.00
C ILE A 50 -1.19 1.96 -1.85
N TYR A 51 -0.75 3.12 -1.38
CA TYR A 51 0.20 3.93 -2.11
C TYR A 51 1.49 3.17 -2.39
N THR A 52 2.02 2.49 -1.38
CA THR A 52 3.25 1.70 -1.51
C THR A 52 3.07 0.53 -2.49
N PHE A 53 1.93 -0.15 -2.44
CA PHE A 53 1.61 -1.24 -3.36
C PHE A 53 1.55 -0.74 -4.80
N ILE A 54 0.80 0.35 -5.07
CA ILE A 54 0.66 0.91 -6.42
C ILE A 54 2.03 1.30 -6.98
N ASN A 55 2.87 1.97 -6.19
CA ASN A 55 4.20 2.38 -6.64
C ASN A 55 5.12 1.17 -6.90
N ALA A 56 5.12 0.17 -6.02
CA ALA A 56 5.92 -1.03 -6.20
C ALA A 56 5.44 -1.88 -7.38
N TRP A 57 4.13 -1.96 -7.59
CA TRP A 57 3.53 -2.73 -8.69
C TRP A 57 3.84 -2.12 -10.06
N ASN A 58 3.84 -0.79 -10.15
CA ASN A 58 4.13 -0.05 -11.38
C ASN A 58 5.62 0.30 -11.53
N GLU A 59 6.48 -0.18 -10.60
CA GLU A 59 7.90 0.11 -10.69
C GLU A 59 8.50 -0.53 -11.94
N PHE A 60 9.07 0.28 -12.80
CA PHE A 60 9.61 -0.11 -14.09
C PHE A 60 11.08 0.27 -14.24
N LEU A 61 11.42 1.52 -13.93
CA LEU A 61 12.71 2.09 -14.31
C LEU A 61 13.88 1.46 -13.55
N TYR A 62 13.76 1.39 -12.23
CA TYR A 62 14.83 0.82 -11.41
C TYR A 62 14.94 -0.69 -11.61
N ALA A 63 13.80 -1.39 -11.75
CA ALA A 63 13.79 -2.81 -12.05
C ALA A 63 14.45 -3.12 -13.39
N LEU A 64 14.17 -2.32 -14.43
CA LEU A 64 14.77 -2.49 -15.75
C LEU A 64 16.31 -2.32 -15.74
N ILE A 65 16.82 -1.38 -14.92
CA ILE A 65 18.25 -1.05 -14.89
C ILE A 65 19.01 -1.96 -13.94
N LEU A 66 18.42 -2.30 -12.78
CA LEU A 66 19.14 -2.95 -11.69
C LEU A 66 18.94 -4.46 -11.64
N ILE A 67 17.86 -4.99 -12.22
CA ILE A 67 17.54 -6.42 -12.18
C ILE A 67 17.93 -7.07 -13.51
N ASN A 68 18.98 -7.88 -13.47
CA ASN A 68 19.45 -8.64 -14.65
C ASN A 68 18.88 -10.06 -14.71
N ASP A 69 18.17 -10.50 -13.67
CA ASP A 69 17.59 -11.83 -13.57
C ASP A 69 16.13 -11.80 -13.99
N THR A 70 15.80 -12.48 -15.10
CA THR A 70 14.44 -12.52 -15.64
C THR A 70 13.41 -13.10 -14.68
N SER A 71 13.84 -13.96 -13.75
CA SER A 71 12.95 -14.57 -12.75
C SER A 71 12.53 -13.60 -11.63
N LYS A 72 13.18 -12.44 -11.54
CA LYS A 72 12.99 -11.43 -10.49
C LYS A 72 12.45 -10.09 -11.02
N MET A 73 12.09 -10.04 -12.29
CA MET A 73 11.54 -8.84 -12.92
C MET A 73 10.24 -8.39 -12.26
N THR A 74 10.02 -7.09 -12.25
CA THR A 74 8.69 -6.55 -11.96
C THR A 74 7.74 -6.85 -13.13
N VAL A 75 6.45 -6.84 -12.84
CA VAL A 75 5.41 -7.11 -13.83
C VAL A 75 5.46 -6.11 -14.99
N ALA A 76 5.77 -4.85 -14.70
CA ALA A 76 5.92 -3.80 -15.70
C ALA A 76 7.08 -4.07 -16.67
N VAL A 77 8.21 -4.58 -16.17
CA VAL A 77 9.35 -4.98 -17.01
C VAL A 77 9.03 -6.23 -17.81
N ALA A 78 8.36 -7.21 -17.22
CA ALA A 78 7.95 -8.44 -17.90
C ALA A 78 7.00 -8.15 -19.08
N LEU A 79 6.02 -7.25 -18.91
CA LEU A 79 5.14 -6.81 -19.99
C LEU A 79 5.92 -6.19 -21.16
N ARG A 80 6.93 -5.38 -20.85
CA ARG A 80 7.78 -4.80 -21.89
C ARG A 80 8.57 -5.86 -22.65
N SER A 81 9.04 -6.93 -22.01
CA SER A 81 9.81 -7.97 -22.65
C SER A 81 9.01 -8.72 -23.72
N LEU A 82 7.67 -8.77 -23.62
CA LEU A 82 6.79 -9.32 -24.64
C LEU A 82 6.81 -8.49 -25.95
N ASN A 83 7.13 -7.20 -25.86
CA ASN A 83 7.27 -6.32 -27.03
C ASN A 83 8.59 -6.51 -27.80
N GLY A 84 9.53 -7.27 -27.29
CA GLY A 84 10.86 -7.47 -27.88
C GLY A 84 10.95 -8.65 -28.85
N SER A 85 9.90 -9.42 -29.04
CA SER A 85 9.84 -10.51 -30.02
C SER A 85 9.66 -9.95 -31.44
N GLU A 86 10.31 -10.55 -32.44
CA GLU A 86 10.23 -10.13 -33.86
C GLU A 86 8.79 -10.14 -34.40
N ILE A 87 7.90 -10.88 -33.75
CA ILE A 87 6.46 -10.92 -34.06
C ILE A 87 5.71 -10.48 -32.79
N LEU A 88 5.18 -9.27 -32.84
CA LEU A 88 4.31 -8.75 -31.77
C LEU A 88 2.97 -9.48 -31.80
N ASP A 89 2.73 -10.38 -30.88
CA ASP A 89 1.39 -10.97 -30.68
C ASP A 89 0.55 -10.04 -29.80
N TRP A 90 -0.36 -9.31 -30.42
CA TRP A 90 -1.28 -8.42 -29.73
C TRP A 90 -2.22 -9.17 -28.78
N GLY A 91 -2.54 -10.44 -29.07
CA GLY A 91 -3.37 -11.28 -28.22
C GLY A 91 -2.69 -11.57 -26.89
N ASP A 92 -1.45 -12.02 -26.94
CA ASP A 92 -0.65 -12.31 -25.73
C ASP A 92 -0.43 -11.05 -24.88
N MET A 93 -0.18 -9.92 -25.54
CA MET A 93 0.03 -8.65 -24.86
C MET A 93 -1.24 -8.17 -24.12
N MET A 94 -2.40 -8.29 -24.77
CA MET A 94 -3.68 -7.96 -24.15
C MET A 94 -4.03 -8.92 -23.01
N ALA A 95 -3.83 -10.22 -23.19
CA ALA A 95 -4.06 -11.23 -22.17
C ALA A 95 -3.17 -11.00 -20.94
N ALA A 96 -1.87 -10.76 -21.15
CA ALA A 96 -0.94 -10.44 -20.06
C ALA A 96 -1.35 -9.15 -19.33
N SER A 97 -1.77 -8.11 -20.05
CA SER A 97 -2.24 -6.85 -19.45
C SER A 97 -3.46 -7.06 -18.56
N VAL A 98 -4.42 -7.89 -18.97
CA VAL A 98 -5.58 -8.26 -18.14
C VAL A 98 -5.14 -8.95 -16.85
N ILE A 99 -4.25 -9.94 -16.95
CA ILE A 99 -3.72 -10.65 -15.77
C ILE A 99 -3.03 -9.69 -14.80
N VAL A 100 -2.28 -8.73 -15.31
CA VAL A 100 -1.54 -7.74 -14.51
C VAL A 100 -2.47 -6.79 -13.76
N VAL A 101 -3.61 -6.44 -14.34
CA VAL A 101 -4.58 -5.52 -13.72
C VAL A 101 -5.37 -6.20 -12.60
N LEU A 102 -5.62 -7.52 -12.67
CA LEU A 102 -6.45 -8.25 -11.70
C LEU A 102 -6.00 -8.07 -10.25
N PRO A 103 -4.72 -8.25 -9.86
CA PRO A 103 -4.29 -8.07 -8.48
C PRO A 103 -4.54 -6.66 -7.96
N SER A 104 -4.38 -5.64 -8.82
CA SER A 104 -4.64 -4.24 -8.45
C SER A 104 -6.12 -3.99 -8.17
N ILE A 105 -7.02 -4.55 -9.01
CA ILE A 105 -8.47 -4.45 -8.81
C ILE A 105 -8.89 -5.17 -7.53
N ILE A 106 -8.39 -6.38 -7.30
CA ILE A 106 -8.69 -7.16 -6.09
C ILE A 106 -8.23 -6.39 -4.84
N PHE A 107 -6.98 -5.92 -4.86
CA PHE A 107 -6.42 -5.17 -3.76
C PHE A 107 -7.23 -3.90 -3.46
N PHE A 108 -7.55 -3.12 -4.49
CA PHE A 108 -8.38 -1.92 -4.34
C PHE A 108 -9.79 -2.24 -3.81
N SER A 109 -10.42 -3.31 -4.32
CA SER A 109 -11.76 -3.72 -3.89
C SER A 109 -11.84 -4.11 -2.42
N ILE A 110 -10.77 -4.73 -1.89
CA ILE A 110 -10.69 -5.10 -0.47
C ILE A 110 -10.56 -3.85 0.42
N ILE A 111 -9.82 -2.87 -0.06
CA ILE A 111 -9.40 -1.73 0.77
C ILE A 111 -10.39 -0.56 0.70
N GLN A 112 -11.10 -0.36 -0.41
CA GLN A 112 -12.05 0.75 -0.59
C GLN A 112 -13.06 0.87 0.57
N ASN A 113 -13.55 -0.25 1.09
CA ASN A 113 -14.50 -0.27 2.20
C ASN A 113 -13.88 0.23 3.52
N LYS A 114 -12.59 0.01 3.72
CA LYS A 114 -11.87 0.47 4.91
C LYS A 114 -11.55 1.97 4.87
N ILE A 115 -11.34 2.51 3.66
CA ILE A 115 -11.15 3.95 3.47
C ILE A 115 -12.48 4.68 3.71
N ALA A 116 -13.58 4.16 3.16
CA ALA A 116 -14.90 4.77 3.30
C ALA A 116 -15.35 4.85 4.76
N SER A 117 -15.12 3.79 5.56
CA SER A 117 -15.45 3.79 6.99
C SER A 117 -14.59 4.77 7.79
N GLY A 118 -13.29 4.86 7.50
CA GLY A 118 -12.38 5.78 8.21
C GLY A 118 -12.63 7.26 7.90
N LEU A 119 -13.13 7.59 6.69
CA LEU A 119 -13.48 8.97 6.31
C LEU A 119 -14.85 9.39 6.86
N SER A 120 -15.80 8.45 7.01
CA SER A 120 -17.13 8.77 7.52
C SER A 120 -17.13 9.06 9.02
N GLU A 121 -16.26 8.44 9.81
CA GLU A 121 -16.12 8.71 11.25
C GLU A 121 -15.40 10.03 11.53
N GLY A 122 -14.56 10.53 10.59
CA GLY A 122 -13.84 11.80 10.74
C GLY A 122 -14.63 13.05 10.30
N SER A 123 -15.79 12.90 9.64
CA SER A 123 -16.54 14.03 9.08
C SER A 123 -17.76 14.46 9.91
N VAL A 124 -18.01 13.81 11.04
CA VAL A 124 -19.08 14.21 11.98
C VAL A 124 -18.47 14.99 13.14
N LYS A 125 -18.23 16.26 12.91
CA LYS A 125 -18.16 17.30 13.93
C LYS A 125 -18.87 18.54 13.44
#